data_888d681b4c85f402402cc2bf4496ec9c
#
_entry.id   888d681b4c85f402402cc2bf4496ec9c
#
_cell.length_a   1.000
_cell.length_b   1.000
_cell.length_c   1.000
_cell.angle_alpha   90.00
_cell.angle_beta   90.00
_cell.angle_gamma   90.00
#
_symmetry.space_group_name_H-M   'P 1'
#
loop_
_entity.id
_entity.type
_entity.pdbx_description
1 polymer ?
#
loop_
_entity_poly.entity_id
_entity_poly.type
_entity_poly.pdbx_seq_one_letter_code
_entity_poly.pdbx_strand_id
1 'polypeptide(L)'
;YDNGHTQYIKVKENKKCETAEKESQTWYDNGCHKVQLSNNLKIKFYKNRWQIPWDANPNRDTLIYYFFKTINHPYTNKFHLYEVKPSSNPYEFKSNLREDEYLNQKIKKSGILTYLRFENDEIVIDEQSPDLGKFFDEKTKFRSNSMGKSMVGYLAGHAICAGYIDSVDTKLNDWPLISKTLYHDQKLIDLLNMSAGDQKFAADQSMFDGRNTDDENLVVYMHMMEGSKKAKTIYNYHALYTNIIFNYIKHKTGDEFEKFLEDVFQKHVKIKNSVIFFKHRKNPDAGKANNIFYADRYDYLRIAKTMMDDYQSNNCVGKYLK
;
A
#
# COMPACT_ATOMS: atom_id res chain seq x y z
N TYR A 1 22.93 1.95 -8.90
CA TYR A 1 21.67 2.49 -8.45
C TYR A 1 21.93 3.57 -7.43
N ASP A 2 21.70 4.80 -7.85
CA ASP A 2 22.07 6.00 -7.10
C ASP A 2 21.00 6.45 -6.11
N ASN A 3 20.19 5.54 -5.65
CA ASN A 3 19.12 5.89 -4.73
C ASN A 3 19.47 5.63 -3.25
N GLY A 4 20.76 5.41 -2.99
CA GLY A 4 21.28 5.36 -1.60
C GLY A 4 20.84 4.18 -0.75
N HIS A 5 19.98 3.29 -1.28
CA HIS A 5 19.36 2.26 -0.44
C HIS A 5 20.04 0.96 -0.44
N THR A 6 20.69 0.66 -1.53
CA THR A 6 21.33 -0.61 -1.70
C THR A 6 22.47 -0.43 -2.64
N GLN A 7 23.65 -0.58 -2.16
CA GLN A 7 24.78 -0.79 -3.03
C GLN A 7 24.65 -2.20 -3.58
N TYR A 8 24.14 -2.29 -4.78
CA TYR A 8 24.13 -3.54 -5.50
C TYR A 8 25.42 -3.65 -6.26
N ILE A 9 26.11 -4.73 -6.05
CA ILE A 9 27.19 -5.10 -6.94
C ILE A 9 26.54 -5.41 -8.29
N LYS A 10 26.62 -4.50 -9.22
CA LYS A 10 26.20 -4.75 -10.59
C LYS A 10 27.10 -5.85 -11.13
N VAL A 11 26.59 -7.04 -11.24
CA VAL A 11 27.28 -8.12 -11.92
C VAL A 11 27.31 -7.75 -13.40
N LYS A 12 28.48 -7.92 -14.01
CA LYS A 12 28.72 -7.60 -15.41
C LYS A 12 27.58 -8.14 -16.28
N GLU A 13 26.98 -7.26 -17.05
CA GLU A 13 25.94 -7.63 -17.98
C GLU A 13 26.45 -8.72 -18.91
N ASN A 14 25.84 -9.87 -18.89
CA ASN A 14 26.15 -10.96 -19.74
C ASN A 14 25.06 -11.09 -20.81
N LYS A 15 25.33 -10.65 -22.01
CA LYS A 15 24.36 -10.66 -23.11
C LYS A 15 23.83 -12.05 -23.43
N LYS A 16 24.59 -13.07 -23.16
CA LYS A 16 24.22 -14.46 -23.49
C LYS A 16 23.60 -15.18 -22.30
N CYS A 17 23.97 -14.80 -21.09
CA CYS A 17 23.53 -15.45 -19.85
C CYS A 17 23.55 -16.99 -19.87
N GLU A 18 24.27 -17.54 -20.82
CA GLU A 18 24.36 -18.98 -21.06
C GLU A 18 25.05 -19.74 -19.93
N THR A 19 25.89 -19.01 -19.19
CA THR A 19 26.60 -19.55 -18.03
C THR A 19 25.87 -19.28 -16.71
N ALA A 20 24.83 -18.50 -16.79
CA ALA A 20 24.02 -18.28 -15.62
C ALA A 20 23.21 -19.55 -15.35
N GLU A 21 23.07 -19.92 -14.09
CA GLU A 21 22.23 -21.03 -13.68
C GLU A 21 20.87 -20.99 -14.38
N LYS A 22 20.27 -22.13 -14.69
CA LYS A 22 18.99 -22.22 -15.40
C LYS A 22 17.92 -21.28 -14.86
N GLU A 23 17.94 -21.02 -13.58
CA GLU A 23 17.07 -20.06 -12.92
C GLU A 23 17.25 -18.62 -13.35
N SER A 24 18.43 -18.28 -13.87
CA SER A 24 18.73 -16.92 -14.30
C SER A 24 18.34 -16.66 -15.75
N GLN A 25 18.00 -17.64 -16.52
CA GLN A 25 17.50 -17.44 -17.88
C GLN A 25 16.16 -16.71 -17.90
N THR A 26 15.34 -16.88 -16.89
CA THR A 26 14.07 -16.14 -16.75
C THR A 26 14.26 -14.65 -16.47
N TRP A 27 15.46 -14.21 -16.10
CA TRP A 27 15.76 -12.80 -15.83
C TRP A 27 16.10 -12.00 -17.07
N TYR A 28 16.05 -12.60 -18.19
CA TYR A 28 16.96 -12.50 -19.19
C TYR A 28 16.61 -11.92 -20.45
N ASP A 29 15.45 -11.72 -20.76
CA ASP A 29 15.13 -11.28 -22.11
C ASP A 29 15.82 -9.97 -22.52
N ASN A 30 16.47 -9.31 -21.60
CA ASN A 30 17.14 -8.04 -21.89
C ASN A 30 18.32 -7.69 -20.98
N GLY A 31 19.10 -8.65 -20.60
CA GLY A 31 20.28 -8.40 -19.78
C GLY A 31 20.11 -8.92 -18.36
N CYS A 32 20.88 -9.90 -18.04
CA CYS A 32 20.87 -10.54 -16.75
C CYS A 32 21.56 -9.73 -15.71
N HIS A 33 20.89 -9.59 -14.63
CA HIS A 33 21.49 -9.02 -13.45
C HIS A 33 21.31 -10.01 -12.30
N LYS A 34 22.40 -10.56 -11.83
CA LYS A 34 22.43 -11.36 -10.62
C LYS A 34 23.09 -10.54 -9.53
N VAL A 35 22.41 -10.36 -8.44
CA VAL A 35 22.99 -9.73 -7.26
C VAL A 35 23.00 -10.74 -6.15
N GLN A 36 24.16 -10.93 -5.58
CA GLN A 36 24.34 -11.74 -4.40
C GLN A 36 24.71 -10.81 -3.25
N LEU A 37 23.83 -10.66 -2.29
CA LEU A 37 24.08 -9.84 -1.10
C LEU A 37 24.83 -10.63 -0.01
N SER A 38 24.68 -11.94 -0.01
CA SER A 38 25.43 -12.86 0.83
C SER A 38 25.62 -14.19 0.13
N ASN A 39 26.44 -15.07 0.67
CA ASN A 39 26.66 -16.40 0.10
C ASN A 39 25.38 -17.25 0.05
N ASN A 40 24.37 -16.88 0.83
CA ASN A 40 23.14 -17.65 0.98
C ASN A 40 21.90 -16.97 0.42
N LEU A 41 22.01 -15.72 -0.05
CA LEU A 41 20.86 -14.98 -0.57
C LEU A 41 21.09 -14.57 -2.02
N LYS A 42 20.32 -15.16 -2.92
CA LYS A 42 20.28 -14.77 -4.34
C LYS A 42 19.07 -13.86 -4.54
N ILE A 43 19.33 -12.61 -4.93
CA ILE A 43 18.28 -11.69 -5.33
C ILE A 43 18.11 -11.75 -6.82
N LYS A 44 16.91 -12.08 -7.24
CA LYS A 44 16.54 -12.09 -8.66
C LYS A 44 16.19 -10.68 -9.11
N PHE A 45 16.74 -10.32 -10.26
CA PHE A 45 16.46 -9.06 -10.93
C PHE A 45 15.76 -9.34 -12.25
N TYR A 46 14.49 -8.99 -12.32
CA TYR A 46 13.67 -9.22 -13.51
C TYR A 46 13.02 -7.92 -13.96
N LYS A 47 13.30 -7.49 -15.19
CA LYS A 47 12.71 -6.27 -15.78
C LYS A 47 12.68 -5.08 -14.80
N ASN A 48 13.83 -4.75 -14.23
CA ASN A 48 13.99 -3.69 -13.23
C ASN A 48 13.29 -3.94 -11.89
N ARG A 49 12.98 -5.18 -11.55
CA ARG A 49 12.39 -5.56 -10.28
C ARG A 49 13.25 -6.54 -9.51
N TRP A 50 13.18 -6.40 -8.21
CA TRP A 50 13.87 -7.22 -7.25
C TRP A 50 12.94 -8.29 -6.70
N GLN A 51 13.36 -9.54 -6.76
CA GLN A 51 12.64 -10.64 -6.13
C GLN A 51 13.58 -11.35 -5.17
N ILE A 52 13.15 -11.48 -3.93
CA ILE A 52 13.76 -12.37 -2.96
C ILE A 52 12.94 -13.65 -2.97
N PRO A 53 13.58 -14.83 -3.03
CA PRO A 53 12.88 -16.10 -2.95
C PRO A 53 12.02 -16.14 -1.69
N TRP A 54 10.80 -16.65 -1.82
CA TRP A 54 9.85 -16.77 -0.69
C TRP A 54 10.34 -17.71 0.42
N ASP A 55 11.19 -18.67 0.05
CA ASP A 55 11.82 -19.64 0.91
C ASP A 55 13.15 -19.17 1.51
N ALA A 56 13.58 -17.97 1.17
CA ALA A 56 14.78 -17.41 1.77
C ALA A 56 14.56 -17.22 3.27
N ASN A 57 15.33 -17.92 4.06
CA ASN A 57 15.37 -17.68 5.50
C ASN A 57 15.78 -16.23 5.76
N PRO A 58 15.06 -15.52 6.64
CA PRO A 58 15.43 -14.18 7.02
C PRO A 58 16.86 -14.18 7.56
N ASN A 59 17.72 -13.50 6.88
CA ASN A 59 19.06 -13.19 7.35
C ASN A 59 19.24 -11.67 7.39
N ARG A 60 20.35 -11.22 7.90
CA ARG A 60 20.65 -9.79 8.04
C ARG A 60 20.48 -9.03 6.72
N ASP A 61 20.96 -9.59 5.62
CA ASP A 61 20.91 -8.91 4.32
C ASP A 61 19.48 -8.82 3.78
N THR A 62 18.69 -9.86 3.98
CA THR A 62 17.26 -9.87 3.64
C THR A 62 16.50 -8.83 4.43
N LEU A 63 16.77 -8.72 5.72
CA LEU A 63 16.16 -7.73 6.59
C LEU A 63 16.54 -6.30 6.17
N ILE A 64 17.81 -6.06 5.89
CA ILE A 64 18.31 -4.76 5.39
C ILE A 64 17.63 -4.41 4.08
N TYR A 65 17.52 -5.35 3.15
CA TYR A 65 16.84 -5.12 1.88
C TYR A 65 15.37 -4.75 2.07
N TYR A 66 14.63 -5.51 2.87
CA TYR A 66 13.22 -5.20 3.14
C TYR A 66 13.06 -3.90 3.89
N PHE A 67 13.94 -3.61 4.81
CA PHE A 67 13.97 -2.35 5.53
C PHE A 67 14.05 -1.18 4.54
N PHE A 68 15.07 -1.14 3.70
CA PHE A 68 15.23 -0.07 2.74
C PHE A 68 14.10 -0.01 1.70
N LYS A 69 13.63 -1.15 1.23
CA LYS A 69 12.49 -1.19 0.32
C LYS A 69 11.21 -0.64 0.95
N THR A 70 11.01 -0.88 2.24
CA THR A 70 9.79 -0.51 2.95
C THR A 70 9.78 0.95 3.36
N ILE A 71 10.89 1.46 3.90
CA ILE A 71 10.92 2.79 4.50
C ILE A 71 11.32 3.92 3.54
N ASN A 72 12.20 3.64 2.59
CA ASN A 72 12.78 4.70 1.75
C ASN A 72 12.18 4.82 0.35
N HIS A 73 11.36 3.88 -0.06
CA HIS A 73 10.78 3.86 -1.40
C HIS A 73 10.03 5.15 -1.79
N PRO A 74 9.26 5.83 -0.93
CA PRO A 74 8.54 7.04 -1.32
C PRO A 74 9.45 8.18 -1.71
N TYR A 75 10.57 8.33 -1.01
CA TYR A 75 11.44 9.50 -1.16
C TYR A 75 12.47 9.36 -2.30
N THR A 76 12.78 8.13 -2.67
CA THR A 76 13.90 7.86 -3.57
C THR A 76 13.55 7.70 -5.02
N ASN A 77 12.29 7.43 -5.32
CA ASN A 77 11.84 7.18 -6.68
C ASN A 77 11.17 8.39 -7.36
N LYS A 78 11.23 9.58 -6.79
CA LYS A 78 10.61 10.81 -7.34
C LYS A 78 9.15 10.58 -7.75
N PHE A 79 8.40 9.84 -6.94
CA PHE A 79 6.98 9.65 -7.20
C PHE A 79 6.21 10.94 -6.94
N HIS A 80 5.17 11.15 -7.71
CA HIS A 80 4.16 12.12 -7.34
C HIS A 80 3.34 11.57 -6.17
N LEU A 81 3.13 12.40 -5.15
CA LEU A 81 2.54 12.01 -3.88
C LEU A 81 1.35 12.90 -3.55
N TYR A 82 0.33 12.30 -2.93
CA TYR A 82 -0.62 13.02 -2.11
C TYR A 82 -0.08 12.98 -0.69
N GLU A 83 0.45 14.08 -0.23
CA GLU A 83 0.98 14.20 1.12
C GLU A 83 0.04 15.03 1.98
N VAL A 84 -0.49 14.40 3.02
CA VAL A 84 -1.27 15.09 4.05
C VAL A 84 -0.32 15.54 5.15
N LYS A 85 -0.30 16.84 5.42
CA LYS A 85 0.55 17.44 6.45
C LYS A 85 0.10 17.05 7.87
N PRO A 86 0.98 17.16 8.87
CA PRO A 86 0.64 16.94 10.27
C PRO A 86 -0.54 17.78 10.74
N SER A 87 -1.29 17.27 11.71
CA SER A 87 -2.28 18.04 12.45
C SER A 87 -1.60 19.15 13.25
N SER A 88 -2.26 20.30 13.38
CA SER A 88 -1.85 21.35 14.30
C SER A 88 -2.05 20.98 15.79
N ASN A 89 -2.90 19.95 16.02
CA ASN A 89 -3.19 19.41 17.34
C ASN A 89 -3.23 17.88 17.27
N PRO A 90 -2.05 17.22 17.13
CA PRO A 90 -1.99 15.77 16.99
C PRO A 90 -2.50 15.07 18.24
N TYR A 91 -3.05 13.87 18.05
CA TYR A 91 -3.41 13.03 19.20
C TYR A 91 -2.14 12.48 19.85
N GLU A 92 -1.93 12.76 21.12
CA GLU A 92 -0.78 12.26 21.88
C GLU A 92 -1.17 11.04 22.69
N PHE A 93 -0.42 9.95 22.53
CA PHE A 93 -0.62 8.74 23.31
C PHE A 93 -0.04 8.87 24.71
N LYS A 94 -0.77 8.36 25.69
CA LYS A 94 -0.16 8.03 26.99
C LYS A 94 0.60 6.72 26.86
N SER A 95 1.62 6.56 27.66
CA SER A 95 2.45 5.34 27.69
C SER A 95 2.55 4.80 29.11
N ASN A 96 2.35 3.49 29.23
CA ASN A 96 2.54 2.73 30.48
C ASN A 96 3.26 1.44 30.10
N LEU A 97 4.55 1.60 29.73
CA LEU A 97 5.33 0.55 29.10
C LEU A 97 5.64 -0.58 30.08
N ARG A 98 5.50 -1.81 29.60
CA ARG A 98 5.89 -3.03 30.28
C ARG A 98 6.77 -3.88 29.39
N GLU A 99 7.68 -4.62 29.99
CA GLU A 99 8.52 -5.58 29.29
C GLU A 99 7.72 -6.84 28.92
N ASP A 100 7.98 -7.36 27.74
CA ASP A 100 7.49 -8.67 27.28
C ASP A 100 8.67 -9.47 26.75
N GLU A 101 9.21 -10.35 27.59
CA GLU A 101 10.39 -11.14 27.25
C GLU A 101 10.18 -12.06 26.06
N TYR A 102 8.98 -12.66 25.95
CA TYR A 102 8.64 -13.50 24.79
C TYR A 102 8.67 -12.69 23.49
N LEU A 103 8.08 -11.50 23.50
CA LEU A 103 8.10 -10.61 22.34
C LEU A 103 9.52 -10.17 22.00
N ASN A 104 10.31 -9.78 22.98
CA ASN A 104 11.71 -9.39 22.81
C ASN A 104 12.54 -10.48 22.15
N GLN A 105 12.34 -11.73 22.58
CA GLN A 105 13.00 -12.88 21.95
C GLN A 105 12.49 -13.11 20.51
N LYS A 106 11.21 -12.90 20.24
CA LYS A 106 10.64 -13.02 18.88
C LYS A 106 11.18 -11.95 17.96
N ILE A 107 11.25 -10.71 18.40
CA ILE A 107 11.79 -9.60 17.60
C ILE A 107 13.26 -9.87 17.24
N LYS A 108 14.07 -10.31 18.20
CA LYS A 108 15.50 -10.66 17.98
C LYS A 108 15.69 -11.78 16.94
N LYS A 109 14.74 -12.70 16.83
CA LYS A 109 14.83 -13.89 15.97
C LYS A 109 14.02 -13.80 14.69
N SER A 110 13.37 -12.68 14.43
CA SER A 110 12.45 -12.53 13.29
C SER A 110 12.73 -11.26 12.49
N GLY A 111 12.00 -11.08 11.40
CA GLY A 111 12.05 -9.86 10.60
C GLY A 111 11.16 -8.73 11.11
N ILE A 112 10.67 -8.79 12.34
CA ILE A 112 9.84 -7.72 12.91
C ILE A 112 10.70 -6.49 13.13
N LEU A 113 10.36 -5.39 12.47
CA LEU A 113 11.09 -4.12 12.61
C LEU A 113 10.64 -3.34 13.83
N THR A 114 9.34 -3.34 14.10
CA THR A 114 8.73 -2.61 15.19
C THR A 114 7.43 -3.27 15.64
N TYR A 115 7.09 -3.12 16.90
CA TYR A 115 5.85 -3.60 17.47
C TYR A 115 5.29 -2.58 18.45
N LEU A 116 4.01 -2.24 18.31
CA LEU A 116 3.25 -1.41 19.24
C LEU A 116 2.05 -2.20 19.75
N ARG A 117 1.79 -2.13 21.02
CA ARG A 117 0.57 -2.64 21.65
C ARG A 117 -0.14 -1.53 22.40
N PHE A 118 -1.40 -1.36 22.11
CA PHE A 118 -2.26 -0.34 22.69
C PHE A 118 -3.39 -1.01 23.45
N GLU A 119 -3.52 -0.69 24.73
CA GLU A 119 -4.52 -1.23 25.64
C GLU A 119 -4.99 -0.13 26.60
N ASN A 120 -6.29 -0.07 26.87
CA ASN A 120 -6.88 0.86 27.84
C ASN A 120 -6.41 2.32 27.66
N ASP A 121 -6.41 2.77 26.39
CA ASP A 121 -5.98 4.11 25.99
C ASP A 121 -4.49 4.46 26.23
N GLU A 122 -3.65 3.46 26.45
CA GLU A 122 -2.22 3.63 26.65
C GLU A 122 -1.42 2.71 25.73
N ILE A 123 -0.22 3.15 25.35
CA ILE A 123 0.77 2.28 24.73
C ILE A 123 1.45 1.48 25.86
N VAL A 124 1.27 0.17 25.83
CA VAL A 124 1.81 -0.74 26.84
C VAL A 124 3.04 -1.51 26.38
N ILE A 125 3.27 -1.61 25.08
CA ILE A 125 4.51 -2.15 24.50
C ILE A 125 4.91 -1.27 23.33
N ASP A 126 6.19 -0.93 23.29
CA ASP A 126 6.80 -0.11 22.25
C ASP A 126 8.22 -0.63 21.98
N GLU A 127 8.29 -1.64 21.11
CA GLU A 127 9.52 -2.35 20.85
C GLU A 127 9.99 -2.17 19.41
N GLN A 128 11.29 -2.16 19.23
CA GLN A 128 11.96 -2.07 17.94
C GLN A 128 13.01 -3.16 17.79
N SER A 129 13.26 -3.56 16.56
CA SER A 129 14.35 -4.48 16.26
C SER A 129 15.67 -3.96 16.85
N PRO A 130 16.38 -4.71 17.67
CA PRO A 130 17.64 -4.28 18.27
C PRO A 130 18.72 -4.03 17.20
N ASP A 131 18.65 -4.72 16.08
CA ASP A 131 19.61 -4.57 14.97
C ASP A 131 19.29 -3.43 14.03
N LEU A 132 18.00 -3.22 13.75
CA LEU A 132 17.54 -2.30 12.72
C LEU A 132 16.84 -1.06 13.27
N GLY A 133 16.39 -1.07 14.52
CA GLY A 133 15.71 0.05 15.15
C GLY A 133 16.52 1.34 15.15
N LYS A 134 17.84 1.25 15.21
CA LYS A 134 18.76 2.41 15.13
C LYS A 134 18.72 3.14 13.78
N PHE A 135 18.15 2.53 12.74
CA PHE A 135 18.08 3.12 11.40
C PHE A 135 16.77 3.85 11.13
N PHE A 136 15.84 3.85 12.04
CA PHE A 136 14.58 4.58 11.90
C PHE A 136 14.21 5.33 13.20
N ASP A 137 13.51 6.40 13.01
CA ASP A 137 13.01 7.30 14.05
C ASP A 137 11.48 7.35 14.04
N GLU A 138 10.91 8.23 14.85
CA GLU A 138 9.46 8.44 14.94
C GLU A 138 8.82 8.97 13.65
N LYS A 139 9.61 9.53 12.73
CA LYS A 139 9.13 10.06 11.44
C LYS A 139 9.30 9.10 10.27
N THR A 140 10.00 7.99 10.53
CA THR A 140 10.25 6.99 9.50
C THR A 140 8.95 6.35 9.03
N LYS A 141 8.68 6.44 7.74
CA LYS A 141 7.44 5.95 7.14
C LYS A 141 7.57 4.52 6.68
N PHE A 142 6.61 3.72 7.08
CA PHE A 142 6.48 2.33 6.68
C PHE A 142 5.41 2.18 5.61
N ARG A 143 5.69 1.33 4.64
CA ARG A 143 4.75 1.03 3.57
C ARG A 143 3.62 0.13 4.08
N SER A 144 2.39 0.51 3.80
CA SER A 144 1.19 -0.23 4.21
C SER A 144 1.04 -1.60 3.55
N ASN A 145 1.59 -1.78 2.34
CA ASN A 145 1.20 -2.90 1.50
C ASN A 145 -0.35 -3.04 1.45
N SER A 146 -0.90 -4.22 1.66
CA SER A 146 -2.34 -4.47 1.60
C SER A 146 -3.16 -3.77 2.67
N MET A 147 -2.55 -3.33 3.77
CA MET A 147 -3.24 -2.50 4.78
C MET A 147 -3.70 -1.15 4.19
N GLY A 148 -3.06 -0.67 3.12
CA GLY A 148 -3.54 0.50 2.38
C GLY A 148 -4.95 0.34 1.81
N LYS A 149 -5.42 -0.88 1.60
CA LYS A 149 -6.82 -1.15 1.21
C LYS A 149 -7.80 -0.75 2.30
N SER A 150 -7.45 -1.00 3.57
CA SER A 150 -8.25 -0.55 4.72
C SER A 150 -8.28 0.97 4.82
N MET A 151 -7.17 1.65 4.47
CA MET A 151 -7.15 3.11 4.42
C MET A 151 -8.11 3.66 3.35
N VAL A 152 -8.15 3.05 2.18
CA VAL A 152 -9.10 3.44 1.11
C VAL A 152 -10.53 3.09 1.50
N GLY A 153 -10.77 1.94 2.13
CA GLY A 153 -12.09 1.60 2.68
C GLY A 153 -12.57 2.62 3.72
N TYR A 154 -11.68 3.05 4.60
CA TYR A 154 -11.97 4.10 5.58
C TYR A 154 -12.31 5.44 4.91
N LEU A 155 -11.55 5.84 3.89
CA LEU A 155 -11.87 7.01 3.09
C LEU A 155 -13.24 6.92 2.40
N ALA A 156 -13.65 5.73 1.94
CA ALA A 156 -14.99 5.55 1.36
C ALA A 156 -16.10 5.84 2.38
N GLY A 157 -15.93 5.38 3.63
CA GLY A 157 -16.83 5.73 4.72
C GLY A 157 -16.91 7.23 5.00
N HIS A 158 -15.78 7.90 5.03
CA HIS A 158 -15.73 9.36 5.17
C HIS A 158 -16.36 10.09 3.99
N ALA A 159 -16.14 9.62 2.74
CA ALA A 159 -16.77 10.23 1.56
C ALA A 159 -18.30 10.10 1.58
N ILE A 160 -18.81 8.97 2.09
CA ILE A 160 -20.25 8.79 2.31
C ILE A 160 -20.74 9.77 3.39
N CYS A 161 -20.06 9.84 4.52
CA CYS A 161 -20.46 10.70 5.63
C CYS A 161 -20.37 12.20 5.34
N ALA A 162 -19.46 12.58 4.42
CA ALA A 162 -19.34 13.96 3.93
C ALA A 162 -20.32 14.29 2.79
N GLY A 163 -21.12 13.32 2.32
CA GLY A 163 -22.12 13.52 1.28
C GLY A 163 -21.57 13.52 -0.16
N TYR A 164 -20.31 13.16 -0.38
CA TYR A 164 -19.74 12.99 -1.73
C TYR A 164 -20.27 11.73 -2.43
N ILE A 165 -20.60 10.71 -1.67
CA ILE A 165 -21.17 9.45 -2.13
C ILE A 165 -22.40 9.17 -1.25
N ASP A 166 -23.52 8.78 -1.86
CA ASP A 166 -24.79 8.64 -1.14
C ASP A 166 -24.77 7.49 -0.11
N SER A 167 -24.23 6.32 -0.52
CA SER A 167 -24.17 5.13 0.32
C SER A 167 -23.24 4.07 -0.28
N VAL A 168 -23.08 2.95 0.42
CA VAL A 168 -22.40 1.75 -0.10
C VAL A 168 -23.14 1.12 -1.30
N ASP A 169 -24.44 1.38 -1.43
CA ASP A 169 -25.27 0.92 -2.54
C ASP A 169 -25.20 1.83 -3.77
N THR A 170 -24.48 2.94 -3.69
CA THR A 170 -24.27 3.85 -4.83
C THR A 170 -23.69 3.10 -6.02
N LYS A 171 -24.35 3.22 -7.16
CA LYS A 171 -23.86 2.64 -8.41
C LYS A 171 -22.80 3.55 -9.03
N LEU A 172 -21.75 2.94 -9.53
CA LEU A 172 -20.64 3.64 -10.18
C LEU A 172 -20.99 3.95 -11.66
N ASN A 173 -22.08 4.66 -11.90
CA ASN A 173 -22.58 4.95 -13.26
C ASN A 173 -22.39 6.40 -13.72
N ASP A 174 -21.95 7.26 -12.82
CA ASP A 174 -21.67 8.68 -13.08
C ASP A 174 -20.20 8.97 -13.41
N TRP A 175 -19.36 7.93 -13.50
CA TRP A 175 -17.93 8.07 -13.78
C TRP A 175 -17.57 7.62 -15.20
N PRO A 176 -17.24 8.56 -16.12
CA PRO A 176 -17.01 8.24 -17.52
C PRO A 176 -15.90 7.22 -17.77
N LEU A 177 -14.87 7.18 -16.91
CA LEU A 177 -13.73 6.29 -17.08
C LEU A 177 -14.11 4.80 -17.12
N ILE A 178 -15.14 4.41 -16.38
CA ILE A 178 -15.56 3.00 -16.29
C ILE A 178 -16.81 2.70 -17.11
N SER A 179 -17.36 3.68 -17.83
CA SER A 179 -18.68 3.60 -18.48
C SER A 179 -18.82 2.45 -19.48
N LYS A 180 -17.71 1.99 -20.07
CA LYS A 180 -17.69 0.89 -21.05
C LYS A 180 -17.19 -0.43 -20.47
N THR A 181 -17.06 -0.52 -19.16
CA THR A 181 -16.53 -1.71 -18.48
C THR A 181 -17.59 -2.40 -17.63
N LEU A 182 -17.28 -3.60 -17.17
CA LEU A 182 -18.13 -4.33 -16.23
C LEU A 182 -18.36 -3.61 -14.89
N TYR A 183 -17.55 -2.60 -14.56
CA TYR A 183 -17.69 -1.84 -13.31
C TYR A 183 -18.78 -0.77 -13.40
N HIS A 184 -19.20 -0.39 -14.60
CA HIS A 184 -20.35 0.47 -14.77
C HIS A 184 -21.60 -0.16 -14.15
N ASP A 185 -22.37 0.60 -13.39
CA ASP A 185 -23.54 0.14 -12.64
C ASP A 185 -23.26 -0.88 -11.49
N GLN A 186 -21.99 -1.21 -11.19
CA GLN A 186 -21.68 -1.94 -9.96
C GLN A 186 -21.92 -1.05 -8.75
N LYS A 187 -22.39 -1.65 -7.67
CA LYS A 187 -22.49 -0.96 -6.39
C LYS A 187 -21.10 -0.81 -5.75
N LEU A 188 -20.89 0.27 -5.03
CA LEU A 188 -19.66 0.48 -4.28
C LEU A 188 -19.34 -0.71 -3.35
N ILE A 189 -20.36 -1.29 -2.71
CA ILE A 189 -20.22 -2.45 -1.83
C ILE A 189 -19.67 -3.67 -2.57
N ASP A 190 -19.99 -3.88 -3.84
CA ASP A 190 -19.47 -5.00 -4.61
C ASP A 190 -17.94 -4.90 -4.78
N LEU A 191 -17.42 -3.68 -4.94
CA LEU A 191 -15.98 -3.45 -5.03
C LEU A 191 -15.31 -3.51 -3.66
N LEU A 192 -15.93 -2.96 -2.61
CA LEU A 192 -15.43 -3.04 -1.22
C LEU A 192 -15.29 -4.50 -0.78
N ASN A 193 -16.24 -5.35 -1.15
CA ASN A 193 -16.24 -6.79 -0.86
C ASN A 193 -15.40 -7.61 -1.86
N MET A 194 -14.74 -6.97 -2.82
CA MET A 194 -13.95 -7.64 -3.86
C MET A 194 -14.74 -8.73 -4.61
N SER A 195 -15.97 -8.41 -4.98
CA SER A 195 -16.93 -9.34 -5.58
C SER A 195 -17.68 -8.78 -6.80
N ALA A 196 -17.07 -7.87 -7.54
CA ALA A 196 -17.70 -7.24 -8.70
C ALA A 196 -17.83 -8.15 -9.94
N GLY A 197 -17.43 -9.40 -9.89
CA GLY A 197 -17.62 -10.38 -10.97
C GLY A 197 -16.62 -10.24 -12.14
N ASP A 198 -15.40 -9.85 -11.82
CA ASP A 198 -14.32 -9.63 -12.80
C ASP A 198 -13.29 -10.76 -12.89
N GLN A 199 -13.55 -11.93 -12.28
CA GLN A 199 -12.58 -13.03 -12.20
C GLN A 199 -12.00 -13.44 -13.54
N LYS A 200 -12.80 -13.36 -14.61
CA LYS A 200 -12.34 -13.71 -15.95
C LYS A 200 -11.19 -12.81 -16.41
N PHE A 201 -11.17 -11.57 -15.96
CA PHE A 201 -10.16 -10.57 -16.29
C PHE A 201 -9.07 -10.50 -15.24
N ALA A 202 -9.42 -10.64 -13.97
CA ALA A 202 -8.49 -10.58 -12.85
C ALA A 202 -7.66 -11.88 -12.69
N ALA A 203 -8.14 -13.02 -13.23
CA ALA A 203 -7.38 -14.26 -13.24
C ALA A 203 -6.22 -14.24 -14.25
N ASP A 204 -6.25 -13.38 -15.23
CA ASP A 204 -5.09 -13.14 -16.06
C ASP A 204 -4.09 -12.28 -15.29
N GLN A 205 -3.25 -12.96 -14.50
CA GLN A 205 -2.21 -12.31 -13.71
C GLN A 205 -1.25 -11.46 -14.54
N SER A 206 -1.19 -11.68 -15.86
CA SER A 206 -0.38 -10.85 -16.75
C SER A 206 -0.90 -9.41 -16.84
N MET A 207 -2.19 -9.21 -16.68
CA MET A 207 -2.80 -7.87 -16.64
C MET A 207 -2.56 -7.17 -15.29
N PHE A 208 -2.56 -7.94 -14.20
CA PHE A 208 -2.49 -7.41 -12.83
C PHE A 208 -1.19 -7.75 -12.14
N ASP A 209 -0.36 -8.57 -12.77
CA ASP A 209 0.96 -8.91 -12.28
C ASP A 209 1.81 -7.65 -12.25
N GLY A 210 2.35 -7.42 -11.10
CA GLY A 210 3.25 -6.32 -10.83
C GLY A 210 4.37 -6.06 -11.84
N ARG A 211 4.48 -6.81 -12.92
CA ARG A 211 5.42 -6.57 -14.03
C ARG A 211 5.07 -5.35 -14.87
N ASN A 212 3.81 -4.96 -14.89
CA ASN A 212 3.33 -3.75 -15.57
C ASN A 212 2.92 -2.64 -14.59
N THR A 213 3.07 -2.86 -13.31
CA THR A 213 2.54 -1.98 -12.25
C THR A 213 3.24 -0.65 -12.13
N ASP A 214 4.45 -0.50 -12.66
CA ASP A 214 5.10 0.81 -12.68
C ASP A 214 4.47 1.78 -13.70
N ASP A 215 3.65 1.24 -14.61
CA ASP A 215 2.90 1.97 -15.62
C ASP A 215 1.39 1.82 -15.45
N GLU A 216 0.93 1.27 -14.34
CA GLU A 216 -0.47 1.04 -14.05
C GLU A 216 -1.29 2.30 -14.08
N ASN A 217 -1.68 2.53 -15.25
CA ASN A 217 -2.60 3.50 -15.65
C ASN A 217 -3.99 2.88 -15.51
N LEU A 218 -4.76 3.24 -14.46
CA LEU A 218 -6.14 2.79 -14.34
C LEU A 218 -6.91 3.00 -15.64
N VAL A 219 -6.61 4.07 -16.40
CA VAL A 219 -7.16 4.34 -17.73
C VAL A 219 -6.83 3.22 -18.70
N VAL A 220 -5.58 2.73 -18.73
CA VAL A 220 -5.18 1.61 -19.59
C VAL A 220 -5.96 0.35 -19.22
N TYR A 221 -6.09 0.04 -17.94
CA TYR A 221 -6.91 -1.10 -17.53
C TYR A 221 -8.37 -0.96 -17.94
N MET A 222 -8.94 0.23 -17.77
CA MET A 222 -10.33 0.45 -18.18
C MET A 222 -10.50 0.32 -19.70
N HIS A 223 -9.55 0.80 -20.51
CA HIS A 223 -9.57 0.55 -21.95
C HIS A 223 -9.42 -0.93 -22.31
N MET A 224 -8.53 -1.66 -21.63
CA MET A 224 -8.40 -3.11 -21.86
C MET A 224 -9.65 -3.89 -21.47
N MET A 225 -10.47 -3.34 -20.61
CA MET A 225 -11.71 -3.93 -20.13
C MET A 225 -12.96 -3.42 -20.86
N GLU A 226 -12.81 -2.56 -21.88
CA GLU A 226 -13.96 -2.11 -22.67
C GLU A 226 -14.74 -3.29 -23.27
N GLY A 227 -16.06 -3.24 -23.18
CA GLY A 227 -16.95 -4.32 -23.60
C GLY A 227 -16.98 -5.54 -22.67
N SER A 228 -16.22 -5.50 -21.55
CA SER A 228 -16.27 -6.57 -20.55
C SER A 228 -17.65 -6.65 -19.90
N LYS A 229 -18.08 -7.88 -19.56
CA LYS A 229 -19.35 -8.14 -18.89
C LYS A 229 -19.12 -8.77 -17.54
N LYS A 230 -19.96 -8.39 -16.59
CA LYS A 230 -19.98 -9.01 -15.26
C LYS A 230 -20.14 -10.52 -15.38
N ALA A 231 -19.24 -11.27 -14.76
CA ALA A 231 -19.35 -12.70 -14.59
C ALA A 231 -20.02 -13.04 -13.24
N LYS A 232 -19.98 -14.31 -12.84
CA LYS A 232 -20.48 -14.75 -11.53
C LYS A 232 -19.79 -13.96 -10.42
N THR A 233 -20.56 -13.42 -9.50
CA THR A 233 -20.05 -12.71 -8.32
C THR A 233 -19.40 -13.71 -7.38
N ILE A 234 -18.07 -13.69 -7.29
CA ILE A 234 -17.25 -14.50 -6.39
C ILE A 234 -16.19 -13.56 -5.82
N TYR A 235 -15.87 -13.75 -4.54
CA TYR A 235 -14.75 -13.06 -3.93
C TYR A 235 -13.45 -13.33 -4.69
N ASN A 236 -12.77 -12.23 -5.08
CA ASN A 236 -11.50 -12.30 -5.78
C ASN A 236 -10.56 -11.19 -5.31
N TYR A 237 -9.56 -11.58 -4.52
CA TYR A 237 -8.66 -10.62 -3.89
C TYR A 237 -7.64 -10.05 -4.88
N HIS A 238 -7.75 -8.75 -5.19
CA HIS A 238 -6.72 -8.02 -5.94
C HIS A 238 -6.75 -6.50 -5.67
N ALA A 239 -5.73 -5.80 -6.13
CA ALA A 239 -5.57 -4.37 -5.83
C ALA A 239 -6.45 -3.45 -6.71
N LEU A 240 -6.91 -3.93 -7.87
CA LEU A 240 -7.65 -3.10 -8.84
C LEU A 240 -8.92 -2.51 -8.23
N TYR A 241 -9.69 -3.29 -7.47
CA TYR A 241 -10.88 -2.78 -6.79
C TYR A 241 -10.58 -1.57 -5.93
N THR A 242 -9.54 -1.67 -5.11
CA THR A 242 -9.16 -0.57 -4.21
C THR A 242 -8.72 0.66 -4.98
N ASN A 243 -8.00 0.47 -6.09
CA ASN A 243 -7.59 1.58 -6.94
C ASN A 243 -8.80 2.23 -7.64
N ILE A 244 -9.80 1.44 -8.06
CA ILE A 244 -11.06 1.97 -8.59
C ILE A 244 -11.78 2.78 -7.52
N ILE A 245 -11.96 2.24 -6.32
CA ILE A 245 -12.63 2.94 -5.21
C ILE A 245 -11.93 4.26 -4.91
N PHE A 246 -10.60 4.25 -4.77
CA PHE A 246 -9.84 5.45 -4.43
C PHE A 246 -9.98 6.53 -5.51
N ASN A 247 -9.91 6.15 -6.79
CA ASN A 247 -10.08 7.10 -7.87
C ASN A 247 -11.54 7.51 -8.08
N TYR A 248 -12.52 6.68 -7.71
CA TYR A 248 -13.92 7.07 -7.66
C TYR A 248 -14.18 8.13 -6.57
N ILE A 249 -13.63 7.94 -5.37
CA ILE A 249 -13.66 8.96 -4.32
C ILE A 249 -13.08 10.28 -4.85
N LYS A 250 -11.93 10.21 -5.52
CA LYS A 250 -11.32 11.39 -6.14
C LYS A 250 -12.22 12.02 -7.18
N HIS A 251 -12.89 11.23 -8.03
CA HIS A 251 -13.85 11.74 -9.01
C HIS A 251 -15.01 12.46 -8.33
N LYS A 252 -15.55 11.91 -7.25
CA LYS A 252 -16.69 12.48 -6.52
C LYS A 252 -16.32 13.74 -5.74
N THR A 253 -15.12 13.81 -5.20
CA THR A 253 -14.63 14.99 -4.46
C THR A 253 -14.08 16.09 -5.38
N GLY A 254 -13.70 15.74 -6.62
CA GLY A 254 -13.16 16.70 -7.59
C GLY A 254 -11.95 17.47 -7.06
N ASP A 255 -11.97 18.78 -7.17
CA ASP A 255 -10.89 19.67 -6.71
C ASP A 255 -10.73 19.70 -5.18
N GLU A 256 -11.75 19.24 -4.44
CA GLU A 256 -11.68 19.16 -2.98
C GLU A 256 -10.96 17.92 -2.46
N PHE A 257 -10.43 17.06 -3.33
CA PHE A 257 -9.87 15.77 -2.93
C PHE A 257 -8.73 15.90 -1.90
N GLU A 258 -7.80 16.81 -2.09
CA GLU A 258 -6.68 17.00 -1.15
C GLU A 258 -7.19 17.53 0.19
N LYS A 259 -8.12 18.47 0.18
CA LYS A 259 -8.79 18.96 1.40
C LYS A 259 -9.57 17.84 2.11
N PHE A 260 -10.24 16.98 1.34
CA PHE A 260 -10.92 15.81 1.91
C PHE A 260 -9.94 14.88 2.64
N LEU A 261 -8.76 14.62 2.07
CA LEU A 261 -7.72 13.85 2.76
C LEU A 261 -7.25 14.55 4.04
N GLU A 262 -7.10 15.89 4.02
CA GLU A 262 -6.76 16.68 5.20
C GLU A 262 -7.86 16.59 6.27
N ASP A 263 -9.11 16.67 5.89
CA ASP A 263 -10.24 16.56 6.82
C ASP A 263 -10.23 15.20 7.54
N VAL A 264 -9.90 14.12 6.82
CA VAL A 264 -9.82 12.78 7.43
C VAL A 264 -8.57 12.63 8.29
N PHE A 265 -7.38 12.82 7.74
CA PHE A 265 -6.16 12.45 8.46
C PHE A 265 -5.65 13.54 9.41
N GLN A 266 -5.76 14.80 9.02
CA GLN A 266 -5.26 15.91 9.82
C GLN A 266 -6.25 16.31 10.92
N LYS A 267 -7.54 16.44 10.60
CA LYS A 267 -8.54 16.95 11.55
C LYS A 267 -9.20 15.84 12.36
N HIS A 268 -9.57 14.74 11.72
CA HIS A 268 -10.29 13.64 12.40
C HIS A 268 -9.31 12.68 13.08
N VAL A 269 -8.38 12.10 12.36
CA VAL A 269 -7.36 11.17 12.91
C VAL A 269 -6.33 11.91 13.77
N LYS A 270 -6.03 13.16 13.47
CA LYS A 270 -5.03 13.99 14.16
C LYS A 270 -3.63 13.38 14.11
N ILE A 271 -3.17 13.08 12.88
CA ILE A 271 -1.82 12.56 12.64
C ILE A 271 -0.74 13.51 13.16
N LYS A 272 0.37 12.95 13.66
CA LYS A 272 1.52 13.72 14.18
C LYS A 272 2.57 14.02 13.12
N ASN A 273 2.74 13.11 12.17
CA ASN A 273 3.63 13.29 11.03
C ASN A 273 2.82 13.21 9.73
N SER A 274 3.42 13.61 8.60
CA SER A 274 2.72 13.52 7.32
C SER A 274 2.42 12.06 6.95
N VAL A 275 1.30 11.84 6.27
CA VAL A 275 0.98 10.55 5.64
C VAL A 275 0.91 10.72 4.13
N ILE A 276 1.15 9.65 3.38
CA ILE A 276 1.38 9.75 1.96
C ILE A 276 0.60 8.66 1.22
N PHE A 277 -0.14 9.06 0.17
CA PHE A 277 -0.61 8.16 -0.88
C PHE A 277 0.16 8.40 -2.18
N PHE A 278 0.35 7.39 -2.98
CA PHE A 278 0.97 7.56 -4.28
C PHE A 278 0.01 8.13 -5.32
N LYS A 279 0.53 9.09 -6.10
CA LYS A 279 0.01 9.47 -7.40
C LYS A 279 0.71 8.64 -8.48
N HIS A 280 0.11 8.55 -9.65
CA HIS A 280 0.75 7.88 -10.77
C HIS A 280 1.99 8.65 -11.25
N ARG A 281 3.05 7.91 -11.64
CA ARG A 281 4.35 8.48 -11.95
C ARG A 281 4.40 9.29 -13.26
N LYS A 282 3.71 8.83 -14.32
CA LYS A 282 3.86 9.40 -15.67
C LYS A 282 2.86 10.51 -16.01
N ASN A 283 1.74 10.53 -15.37
CA ASN A 283 0.73 11.55 -15.61
C ASN A 283 0.01 11.89 -14.30
N PRO A 284 0.53 12.86 -13.54
CA PRO A 284 -0.09 13.30 -12.30
C PRO A 284 -1.52 13.83 -12.52
N ASP A 285 -1.78 14.41 -13.70
CA ASP A 285 -3.08 15.00 -14.02
C ASP A 285 -4.13 13.93 -14.44
N ALA A 286 -3.69 12.76 -14.87
CA ALA A 286 -4.60 11.65 -15.16
C ALA A 286 -5.28 11.06 -13.92
N GLY A 287 -5.08 11.69 -12.79
CA GLY A 287 -5.90 11.48 -11.63
C GLY A 287 -5.74 10.14 -10.92
N LYS A 288 -4.61 9.48 -11.05
CA LYS A 288 -4.46 8.12 -10.56
C LYS A 288 -3.86 8.10 -9.19
N ALA A 289 -4.67 7.67 -8.26
CA ALA A 289 -4.28 7.35 -6.92
C ALA A 289 -4.08 5.83 -6.79
N ASN A 290 -3.08 5.44 -6.03
CA ASN A 290 -2.77 4.06 -5.72
C ASN A 290 -3.04 3.81 -4.24
N ASN A 291 -3.54 2.62 -3.89
CA ASN A 291 -3.82 2.23 -2.51
C ASN A 291 -2.57 2.07 -1.63
N ILE A 292 -1.37 2.27 -2.17
CA ILE A 292 -0.15 2.23 -1.37
C ILE A 292 -0.08 3.49 -0.52
N PHE A 293 -0.07 3.26 0.78
CA PHE A 293 -0.07 4.28 1.80
C PHE A 293 1.19 4.17 2.65
N TYR A 294 1.69 5.30 3.14
CA TYR A 294 2.84 5.38 4.04
C TYR A 294 2.52 6.27 5.23
N ALA A 295 2.79 5.75 6.40
CA ALA A 295 2.75 6.47 7.65
C ALA A 295 3.87 5.98 8.57
N ASP A 296 4.21 6.72 9.59
CA ASP A 296 5.02 6.17 10.67
C ASP A 296 4.19 5.23 11.55
N ARG A 297 4.87 4.52 12.42
CA ARG A 297 4.26 3.49 13.26
C ARG A 297 3.20 4.03 14.23
N TYR A 298 3.40 5.23 14.75
CA TYR A 298 2.43 5.85 15.66
C TYR A 298 1.23 6.43 14.91
N ASP A 299 1.42 6.95 13.70
CA ASP A 299 0.30 7.41 12.89
C ASP A 299 -0.56 6.26 12.37
N TYR A 300 0.03 5.09 12.09
CA TYR A 300 -0.78 3.87 11.90
C TYR A 300 -1.61 3.54 13.13
N LEU A 301 -1.05 3.69 14.33
CA LEU A 301 -1.80 3.46 15.57
C LEU A 301 -2.90 4.52 15.76
N ARG A 302 -2.64 5.81 15.45
CA ARG A 302 -3.67 6.86 15.48
C ARG A 302 -4.85 6.54 14.58
N ILE A 303 -4.57 6.11 13.35
CA ILE A 303 -5.60 5.70 12.41
C ILE A 303 -6.40 4.53 12.97
N ALA A 304 -5.74 3.47 13.43
CA ALA A 304 -6.40 2.30 13.98
C ALA A 304 -7.26 2.64 15.21
N LYS A 305 -6.73 3.48 16.11
CA LYS A 305 -7.48 3.97 17.28
C LYS A 305 -8.72 4.75 16.85
N THR A 306 -8.58 5.68 15.92
CA THR A 306 -9.70 6.49 15.46
C THR A 306 -10.76 5.65 14.77
N MET A 307 -10.38 4.65 13.96
CA MET A 307 -11.33 3.70 13.39
C MET A 307 -12.08 2.90 14.47
N MET A 308 -11.40 2.51 15.54
CA MET A 308 -12.01 1.84 16.68
C MET A 308 -12.99 2.76 17.42
N ASP A 309 -12.61 4.01 17.67
CA ASP A 309 -13.47 5.02 18.31
C ASP A 309 -14.73 5.29 17.47
N ASP A 310 -14.57 5.45 16.16
CA ASP A 310 -15.70 5.60 15.23
C ASP A 310 -16.66 4.41 15.32
N TYR A 311 -16.11 3.20 15.25
CA TYR A 311 -16.90 1.97 15.35
C TYR A 311 -17.66 1.88 16.68
N GLN A 312 -16.99 2.21 17.79
CA GLN A 312 -17.59 2.16 19.14
C GLN A 312 -18.63 3.26 19.37
N SER A 313 -18.34 4.49 18.90
CA SER A 313 -19.26 5.63 19.06
C SER A 313 -20.50 5.53 18.18
N ASN A 314 -20.51 4.61 17.21
CA ASN A 314 -21.62 4.44 16.28
C ASN A 314 -21.99 5.73 15.52
N ASN A 315 -20.99 6.61 15.29
CA ASN A 315 -21.14 7.78 14.43
C ASN A 315 -21.38 7.35 12.97
N CYS A 316 -21.45 8.31 12.04
CA CYS A 316 -21.68 7.99 10.63
C CYS A 316 -20.65 7.00 10.08
N VAL A 317 -19.37 7.26 10.30
CA VAL A 317 -18.28 6.37 9.84
C VAL A 317 -18.35 5.02 10.55
N GLY A 318 -18.66 5.01 11.84
CA GLY A 318 -18.84 3.79 12.62
C GLY A 318 -20.00 2.92 12.13
N LYS A 319 -21.11 3.52 11.68
CA LYS A 319 -22.20 2.79 11.03
C LYS A 319 -21.79 2.18 9.70
N TYR A 320 -20.95 2.88 8.95
CA TYR A 320 -20.38 2.34 7.72
C TYR A 320 -19.42 1.16 8.00
N LEU A 321 -18.65 1.21 9.09
CA LEU A 321 -17.68 0.16 9.45
C LEU A 321 -18.36 -1.13 9.97
N LYS A 322 -19.62 -1.07 10.38
CA LYS A 322 -20.44 -2.23 10.81
C LYS A 322 -21.14 -2.92 9.65
#